data_6d27b2fe1c2e402681df570a5bb0ca28
#
_entry.id   6d27b2fe1c2e402681df570a5bb0ca28
#
_cell.length_a   1.000
_cell.length_b   1.000
_cell.length_c   1.000
_cell.angle_alpha   90.00
_cell.angle_beta   90.00
_cell.angle_gamma   90.00
#
_symmetry.space_group_name_H-M   'P 1'
#
loop_
_entity.id
_entity.type
_entity.pdbx_description
1 polymer ?
#
loop_
_entity_poly.entity_id
_entity_poly.type
_entity_poly.pdbx_seq_one_letter_code
_entity_poly.pdbx_strand_id
1 'polypeptide(L)' 'SAQRVRNIRKRRSISQEKLASMSGVSYGSIKRFETTGMISLLSLTKIAMALDMADELRDIFTSVPYRDIQEVINET' A
#
# COMPACT_ATOMS: atom_id res chain seq x y z
N SER A 1 0.02 -5.34 -4.03
CA SER A 1 0.30 -4.73 -5.33
C SER A 1 -0.69 -3.61 -5.65
N ALA A 2 -0.32 -2.75 -6.57
CA ALA A 2 -1.17 -1.65 -7.01
C ALA A 2 -2.50 -2.14 -7.56
N GLN A 3 -2.48 -3.22 -8.34
CA GLN A 3 -3.69 -3.81 -8.92
C GLN A 3 -4.63 -4.34 -7.83
N ARG A 4 -4.08 -4.93 -6.77
CA ARG A 4 -4.86 -5.43 -5.65
C ARG A 4 -5.60 -4.30 -4.93
N VAL A 5 -4.90 -3.19 -4.67
CA VAL A 5 -5.50 -2.01 -4.04
C VAL A 5 -6.62 -1.44 -4.92
N ARG A 6 -6.36 -1.30 -6.22
CA ARG A 6 -7.36 -0.80 -7.17
C ARG A 6 -8.60 -1.70 -7.19
N ASN A 7 -8.41 -3.01 -7.24
CA ASN A 7 -9.53 -3.96 -7.28
C ASN A 7 -10.40 -3.86 -6.03
N ILE A 8 -9.79 -3.78 -4.85
CA ILE A 8 -10.51 -3.67 -3.60
C ILE A 8 -11.25 -2.34 -3.52
N ARG A 9 -10.57 -1.24 -3.89
CA ARG A 9 -11.17 0.08 -3.91
C ARG A 9 -12.43 0.10 -4.78
N LYS A 10 -12.30 -0.41 -6.02
CA LYS A 10 -13.43 -0.44 -6.96
C LYS A 10 -14.56 -1.34 -6.47
N ARG A 11 -14.23 -2.48 -5.90
CA ARG A 11 -15.22 -3.42 -5.37
C ARG A 11 -16.05 -2.78 -4.26
N ARG A 12 -15.45 -1.88 -3.48
CA ARG A 12 -16.12 -1.16 -2.39
C ARG A 12 -16.67 0.19 -2.81
N SER A 13 -16.63 0.51 -4.11
CA SER A 13 -17.09 1.80 -4.65
C SER A 13 -16.42 3.00 -4.00
N ILE A 14 -15.13 2.89 -3.71
CA ILE A 14 -14.31 3.97 -3.14
C ILE A 14 -13.56 4.63 -4.28
N SER A 15 -13.77 5.94 -4.48
CA SER A 15 -13.00 6.71 -5.46
C SER A 15 -11.56 6.90 -5.01
N GLN A 16 -10.67 7.27 -5.93
CA GLN A 16 -9.28 7.60 -5.57
C GLN A 16 -9.24 8.80 -4.61
N GLU A 17 -10.09 9.80 -4.82
CA GLU A 17 -10.20 10.97 -3.93
C GLU A 17 -10.67 10.55 -2.54
N LYS A 18 -11.64 9.65 -2.46
CA LYS A 18 -12.12 9.14 -1.18
C LYS A 18 -11.03 8.38 -0.45
N LEU A 19 -10.28 7.55 -1.18
CA LEU A 19 -9.15 6.82 -0.58
C LEU A 19 -8.08 7.79 -0.06
N ALA A 20 -7.82 8.87 -0.78
CA ALA A 20 -6.90 9.91 -0.32
C ALA A 20 -7.37 10.49 1.01
N SER A 21 -8.66 10.83 1.11
CA SER A 21 -9.25 11.34 2.34
C SER A 21 -9.15 10.34 3.49
N MET A 22 -9.46 9.07 3.22
CA MET A 22 -9.45 8.01 4.24
C MET A 22 -8.04 7.71 4.75
N SER A 23 -7.07 7.72 3.86
CA SER A 23 -5.70 7.26 4.16
C SER A 23 -4.75 8.37 4.60
N GLY A 24 -5.04 9.61 4.26
CA GLY A 24 -4.11 10.71 4.44
C GLY A 24 -2.98 10.73 3.41
N VAL A 25 -3.09 9.91 2.35
CA VAL A 25 -2.15 9.90 1.23
C VAL A 25 -2.70 10.81 0.15
N SER A 26 -1.84 11.60 -0.51
CA SER A 26 -2.31 12.54 -1.52
C SER A 26 -2.95 11.83 -2.70
N TYR A 27 -3.92 12.48 -3.32
CA TYR A 27 -4.59 11.97 -4.51
C TYR A 27 -3.58 11.67 -5.63
N GLY A 28 -2.62 12.58 -5.84
CA GLY A 28 -1.58 12.36 -6.85
C GLY A 28 -0.74 11.12 -6.60
N SER A 29 -0.40 10.84 -5.33
CA SER A 29 0.34 9.64 -4.96
C SER A 29 -0.47 8.36 -5.22
N ILE A 30 -1.78 8.39 -4.95
CA ILE A 30 -2.65 7.25 -5.21
C ILE A 30 -2.76 6.98 -6.70
N LYS A 31 -2.98 8.02 -7.51
CA LYS A 31 -3.04 7.91 -8.97
C LYS A 31 -1.74 7.31 -9.52
N ARG A 32 -0.61 7.85 -9.09
CA ARG A 32 0.71 7.37 -9.51
C ARG A 32 0.92 5.92 -9.12
N PHE A 33 0.56 5.55 -7.89
CA PHE A 33 0.69 4.18 -7.42
C PHE A 33 -0.14 3.21 -8.27
N GLU A 34 -1.39 3.53 -8.53
CA GLU A 34 -2.28 2.65 -9.30
C GLU A 34 -1.84 2.53 -10.76
N THR A 35 -1.13 3.52 -11.28
CA THR A 35 -0.63 3.52 -12.66
C THR A 35 0.74 2.86 -12.78
N THR A 36 1.66 3.15 -11.85
CA THR A 36 3.08 2.77 -11.97
C THR A 36 3.53 1.71 -10.97
N GLY A 37 2.77 1.50 -9.92
CA GLY A 37 3.18 0.65 -8.80
C GLY A 37 4.15 1.33 -7.83
N MET A 38 4.52 2.59 -8.06
CA MET A 38 5.51 3.30 -7.25
C MET A 38 4.85 4.02 -6.08
N ILE A 39 5.31 3.74 -4.88
CA ILE A 39 4.81 4.37 -3.65
C ILE A 39 5.82 4.16 -2.54
N SER A 40 5.87 5.07 -1.57
CA SER A 40 6.66 4.86 -0.37
C SER A 40 6.02 3.80 0.52
N LEU A 41 6.83 3.11 1.31
CA LEU A 41 6.31 2.13 2.26
C LEU A 41 5.34 2.76 3.26
N LEU A 42 5.65 3.97 3.73
CA LEU A 42 4.78 4.67 4.66
C LEU A 42 3.40 4.94 4.04
N SER A 43 3.36 5.44 2.80
CA SER A 43 2.10 5.71 2.12
C SER A 43 1.32 4.42 1.86
N LEU A 44 2.00 3.34 1.47
CA LEU A 44 1.36 2.04 1.27
C LEU A 44 0.75 1.52 2.58
N THR A 45 1.45 1.68 3.69
CA THR A 45 0.93 1.30 5.02
C THR A 45 -0.34 2.07 5.35
N LYS A 46 -0.36 3.38 5.07
CA LYS A 46 -1.55 4.20 5.32
C LYS A 46 -2.74 3.75 4.47
N ILE A 47 -2.50 3.42 3.20
CA ILE A 47 -3.54 2.90 2.32
C ILE A 47 -4.06 1.55 2.84
N ALA A 48 -3.16 0.65 3.21
CA ALA A 48 -3.53 -0.66 3.74
C ALA A 48 -4.39 -0.53 5.00
N MET A 49 -4.03 0.36 5.90
CA MET A 49 -4.81 0.61 7.12
C MET A 49 -6.20 1.17 6.77
N ALA A 50 -6.28 2.11 5.83
CA ALA A 50 -7.56 2.69 5.42
C ALA A 50 -8.51 1.66 4.80
N LEU A 51 -7.96 0.67 4.10
CA LEU A 51 -8.73 -0.40 3.47
C LEU A 51 -8.84 -1.66 4.33
N ASP A 52 -8.35 -1.62 5.57
CA ASP A 52 -8.34 -2.78 6.48
C ASP A 52 -7.57 -3.98 5.90
N MET A 53 -6.44 -3.68 5.29
CA MET A 53 -5.55 -4.67 4.66
C MET A 53 -4.18 -4.74 5.35
N ALA A 54 -4.07 -4.23 6.57
CA ALA A 54 -2.78 -4.18 7.27
C ALA A 54 -2.20 -5.58 7.51
N ASP A 55 -3.04 -6.56 7.82
CA ASP A 55 -2.61 -7.93 8.02
C ASP A 55 -2.07 -8.55 6.73
N GLU A 56 -2.71 -8.29 5.60
CA GLU A 56 -2.26 -8.74 4.29
C GLU A 56 -0.89 -8.16 3.95
N LEU A 57 -0.68 -6.86 4.24
CA LEU A 57 0.61 -6.22 4.02
C LEU A 57 1.69 -6.82 4.94
N ARG A 58 1.37 -7.06 6.20
CA ARG A 58 2.28 -7.71 7.14
C ARG A 58 2.66 -9.11 6.67
N ASP A 59 1.72 -9.88 6.12
CA ASP A 59 1.98 -11.22 5.63
C ASP A 59 2.98 -11.23 4.47
N ILE A 60 2.97 -10.20 3.63
CA ILE A 60 3.98 -10.06 2.57
C ILE A 60 5.38 -10.01 3.18
N PHE A 61 5.57 -9.22 4.25
CA PHE A 61 6.86 -9.09 4.90
C PHE A 61 7.26 -10.35 5.68
N THR A 62 6.31 -11.03 6.30
CA THR A 62 6.62 -12.24 7.07
C THR A 62 6.91 -13.45 6.16
N SER A 63 6.51 -13.42 4.90
CA SER A 63 6.84 -14.46 3.93
C SER A 63 8.26 -14.31 3.35
N VAL A 64 8.91 -13.15 3.57
CA VAL A 64 10.29 -12.89 3.13
C VAL A 64 11.26 -13.50 4.14
N PRO A 65 12.33 -14.22 3.71
CA PRO A 65 13.32 -14.76 4.64
C PRO A 65 13.90 -13.66 5.53
N TYR A 66 14.09 -13.97 6.82
CA TYR A 66 14.62 -13.03 7.81
C TYR A 66 15.93 -12.35 7.35
N ARG A 67 16.79 -13.12 6.69
CA ARG A 67 18.06 -12.64 6.16
C ARG A 67 17.86 -11.46 5.19
N ASP A 68 16.88 -11.57 4.30
CA ASP A 68 16.61 -10.52 3.30
C ASP A 68 16.02 -9.28 3.96
N ILE A 69 15.17 -9.47 4.97
CA ILE A 69 14.63 -8.35 5.75
C ILE A 69 15.75 -7.60 6.46
N GLN A 70 16.70 -8.34 7.05
CA GLN A 70 17.84 -7.74 7.75
C GLN A 70 18.73 -6.94 6.80
N GLU A 71 18.95 -7.44 5.59
CA GLU A 71 19.71 -6.73 4.56
C GLU A 71 19.05 -5.40 4.19
N VAL A 72 17.73 -5.40 4.00
CA VAL A 72 16.98 -4.17 3.69
C VAL A 72 17.10 -3.17 4.84
N ILE A 73 16.99 -3.61 6.08
CA ILE A 73 17.14 -2.76 7.26
C ILE A 73 18.55 -2.14 7.31
N ASN A 74 19.58 -2.94 7.01
CA ASN A 74 20.95 -2.49 7.07
C ASN A 74 21.31 -1.49 5.96
N GLU A 75 20.58 -1.47 4.86
CA GLU A 75 20.79 -0.53 3.77
C GLU A 75 20.20 0.86 4.06
N THR A 76 19.34 0.98 5.03
CA THR A 76 18.70 2.24 5.39
C THR A 76 19.42 2.92 6.54
#